data_efae8b9013889cddb8bca99edc88139b
#
_entry.id   efae8b9013889cddb8bca99edc88139b
#
_cell.length_a   1.000
_cell.length_b   1.000
_cell.length_c   1.000
_cell.angle_alpha   90.00
_cell.angle_beta   90.00
_cell.angle_gamma   90.00
#
_symmetry.space_group_name_H-M   'P 1'
#
loop_
_entity.id
_entity.type
_entity.pdbx_description
1 polymer ?
#
loop_
_entity_poly.entity_id
_entity_poly.type
_entity_poly.pdbx_seq_one_letter_code
_entity_poly.pdbx_strand_id
1 'polypeptide(L)'
;MKVYIANAFSLNMLDEKEALIYVKEITLDEVKNILNENDFVSAIGHQSTSQVLSQILGINIEMNRIQVKLRENDEIIIFQLLTRLEEGKVLSEDELKQLQYKFYLVKMIRRA
;
A
#
# COMPACT_ATOMS: atom_id res chain seq x y z
N MET A 1 -8.19 0.06 -15.17
CA MET A 1 -7.08 0.13 -14.20
C MET A 1 -7.64 0.19 -12.79
N LYS A 2 -7.17 -0.68 -11.91
CA LYS A 2 -7.48 -0.62 -10.49
C LYS A 2 -6.28 -0.11 -9.70
N VAL A 3 -6.55 0.59 -8.62
CA VAL A 3 -5.53 1.05 -7.67
C VAL A 3 -5.79 0.37 -6.33
N TYR A 4 -4.77 -0.26 -5.79
CA TYR A 4 -4.81 -0.89 -4.47
C TYR A 4 -3.81 -0.23 -3.54
N ILE A 5 -4.02 -0.36 -2.25
CA ILE A 5 -3.01 -0.03 -1.24
C ILE A 5 -2.88 -1.20 -0.26
N ALA A 6 -1.66 -1.64 -0.04
CA ALA A 6 -1.36 -2.81 0.77
C ALA A 6 -0.10 -2.60 1.61
N ASN A 7 0.13 -3.49 2.56
CA ASN A 7 1.29 -3.46 3.43
C ASN A 7 2.39 -4.44 3.03
N ALA A 8 2.19 -5.19 1.96
CA ALA A 8 3.19 -6.11 1.41
C ALA A 8 2.86 -6.45 -0.03
N PHE A 9 3.87 -6.74 -0.81
CA PHE A 9 3.73 -7.25 -2.17
C PHE A 9 4.16 -8.72 -2.19
N SER A 10 3.35 -9.55 -2.83
CA SER A 10 3.60 -10.97 -2.97
C SER A 10 3.49 -11.38 -4.43
N LEU A 11 4.33 -12.32 -4.86
CA LEU A 11 4.27 -12.86 -6.22
C LEU A 11 2.93 -13.52 -6.53
N ASN A 12 2.21 -13.99 -5.52
CA ASN A 12 0.86 -14.53 -5.69
C ASN A 12 -0.12 -13.52 -6.26
N MET A 13 0.18 -12.23 -6.13
CA MET A 13 -0.67 -11.17 -6.68
C MET A 13 -0.62 -11.09 -8.20
N LEU A 14 0.37 -11.70 -8.81
CA LEU A 14 0.55 -11.62 -10.27
C LEU A 14 -0.35 -12.56 -11.04
N ASP A 15 -0.70 -13.71 -10.50
CA ASP A 15 -1.60 -14.71 -11.12
C ASP A 15 -1.19 -15.13 -12.55
N GLU A 16 0.09 -15.03 -12.89
CA GLU A 16 0.65 -15.31 -14.21
C GLU A 16 1.98 -16.06 -14.05
N LYS A 17 2.33 -16.89 -15.04
CA LYS A 17 3.62 -17.57 -15.03
C LYS A 17 4.77 -16.62 -15.29
N GLU A 18 4.53 -15.62 -16.09
CA GLU A 18 5.49 -14.56 -16.38
C GLU A 18 4.79 -13.22 -16.35
N ALA A 19 5.46 -12.22 -15.81
CA ALA A 19 4.93 -10.88 -15.79
C ALA A 19 6.07 -9.87 -15.81
N LEU A 20 5.83 -8.74 -16.40
CA LEU A 20 6.74 -7.60 -16.33
C LEU A 20 6.10 -6.59 -15.39
N ILE A 21 6.81 -6.27 -14.32
CA ILE A 21 6.34 -5.29 -13.34
C ILE A 21 7.31 -4.15 -13.25
N TYR A 22 6.77 -2.96 -12.94
CA TYR A 22 7.52 -1.75 -12.69
C TYR A 22 7.41 -1.42 -11.21
N VAL A 23 8.54 -1.20 -10.55
CA VAL A 23 8.59 -0.84 -9.13
C VAL A 23 9.33 0.46 -8.99
N LYS A 24 8.71 1.40 -8.28
CA LYS A 24 9.30 2.72 -8.03
C LYS A 24 9.00 3.15 -6.60
N GLU A 25 10.02 3.64 -5.90
CA GLU A 25 9.79 4.30 -4.62
C GLU A 25 9.11 5.66 -4.88
N ILE A 26 8.03 5.95 -4.15
CA ILE A 26 7.28 7.19 -4.31
C ILE A 26 7.17 7.94 -2.98
N THR A 27 6.90 9.23 -3.07
CA THR A 27 6.78 10.10 -1.90
C THR A 27 5.39 10.03 -1.30
N LEU A 28 5.28 10.51 -0.05
CA LEU A 28 3.99 10.64 0.62
C LEU A 28 3.01 11.50 -0.19
N ASP A 29 3.49 12.61 -0.76
CA ASP A 29 2.64 13.48 -1.56
C ASP A 29 2.15 12.79 -2.83
N GLU A 30 3.00 11.99 -3.47
CA GLU A 30 2.60 11.20 -4.63
C GLU A 30 1.52 10.19 -4.27
N VAL A 31 1.64 9.52 -3.11
CA VAL A 31 0.62 8.60 -2.62
C VAL A 31 -0.71 9.32 -2.42
N LYS A 32 -0.69 10.46 -1.74
CA LYS A 32 -1.91 11.24 -1.52
C LYS A 32 -2.58 11.65 -2.83
N ASN A 33 -1.79 12.08 -3.81
CA ASN A 33 -2.32 12.47 -5.11
C ASN A 33 -2.99 11.29 -5.82
N ILE A 34 -2.33 10.13 -5.83
CA ILE A 34 -2.89 8.94 -6.47
C ILE A 34 -4.21 8.54 -5.81
N LEU A 35 -4.28 8.52 -4.48
CA LEU A 35 -5.47 8.12 -3.75
C LEU A 35 -6.60 9.13 -3.87
N ASN A 36 -6.28 10.42 -4.01
CA ASN A 36 -7.29 11.45 -4.18
C ASN A 36 -7.86 11.50 -5.60
N GLU A 37 -7.07 11.11 -6.59
CA GLU A 37 -7.46 11.16 -8.00
C GLU A 37 -8.13 9.88 -8.50
N ASN A 38 -8.09 8.80 -7.71
CA ASN A 38 -8.59 7.50 -8.12
C ASN A 38 -9.43 6.87 -7.02
N ASP A 39 -10.41 6.08 -7.42
CA ASP A 39 -11.00 5.13 -6.50
C ASP A 39 -9.96 4.04 -6.21
N PHE A 40 -9.85 3.65 -4.97
CA PHE A 40 -8.87 2.64 -4.58
C PHE A 40 -9.48 1.60 -3.67
N VAL A 41 -8.84 0.44 -3.62
CA VAL A 41 -9.23 -0.67 -2.76
C VAL A 41 -8.13 -0.90 -1.74
N SER A 42 -8.48 -0.88 -0.46
CA SER A 42 -7.54 -1.26 0.59
C SER A 42 -7.37 -2.78 0.62
N ALA A 43 -6.13 -3.21 0.75
CA ALA A 43 -5.76 -4.60 0.99
C ALA A 43 -4.82 -4.70 2.20
N ILE A 44 -5.00 -3.80 3.16
CA ILE A 44 -4.22 -3.80 4.40
C ILE A 44 -4.76 -4.90 5.31
N GLY A 45 -3.91 -5.84 5.66
CA GLY A 45 -4.30 -7.03 6.42
C GLY A 45 -4.24 -6.92 7.94
N HIS A 46 -3.82 -5.77 8.48
CA HIS A 46 -3.65 -5.56 9.92
C HIS A 46 -4.29 -4.25 10.36
N GLN A 47 -5.05 -4.31 11.47
CA GLN A 47 -5.75 -3.15 12.00
C GLN A 47 -4.79 -2.03 12.41
N SER A 48 -3.70 -2.36 13.09
CA SER A 48 -2.72 -1.37 13.53
C SER A 48 -2.07 -0.66 12.35
N THR A 49 -1.77 -1.38 11.29
CA THR A 49 -1.20 -0.80 10.07
C THR A 49 -2.19 0.15 9.40
N SER A 50 -3.47 -0.25 9.30
CA SER A 50 -4.48 0.61 8.68
C SER A 50 -4.68 1.90 9.47
N GLN A 51 -4.64 1.84 10.79
CA GLN A 51 -4.77 3.02 11.65
C GLN A 51 -3.60 3.99 11.48
N VAL A 52 -2.38 3.47 11.49
CA VAL A 52 -1.17 4.28 11.30
C VAL A 52 -1.16 4.91 9.91
N LEU A 53 -1.48 4.12 8.91
CA LEU A 53 -1.50 4.60 7.53
C LEU A 53 -2.55 5.69 7.32
N SER A 54 -3.73 5.53 7.93
CA SER A 54 -4.78 6.55 7.91
C SER A 54 -4.32 7.86 8.55
N GLN A 55 -3.59 7.76 9.66
CA GLN A 55 -3.03 8.94 10.33
C GLN A 55 -1.99 9.65 9.47
N ILE A 56 -1.09 8.89 8.83
CA ILE A 56 -0.04 9.44 7.98
C ILE A 56 -0.64 10.13 6.75
N LEU A 57 -1.63 9.50 6.13
CA LEU A 57 -2.20 9.99 4.86
C LEU A 57 -3.28 11.04 5.06
N GLY A 58 -3.94 11.07 6.23
CA GLY A 58 -5.11 11.90 6.42
C GLY A 58 -6.31 11.42 5.59
N ILE A 59 -6.30 10.17 5.17
CA ILE A 59 -7.33 9.51 4.37
C ILE A 59 -7.70 8.23 5.12
N ASN A 60 -8.98 7.91 5.18
CA ASN A 60 -9.40 6.67 5.84
C ASN A 60 -8.99 5.45 5.01
N ILE A 61 -8.09 4.64 5.56
CA ILE A 61 -7.66 3.38 4.98
C ILE A 61 -8.16 2.26 5.89
N GLU A 62 -9.07 1.47 5.39
CA GLU A 62 -9.68 0.40 6.19
C GLU A 62 -8.82 -0.87 6.18
N MET A 63 -8.88 -1.64 7.26
CA MET A 63 -8.38 -3.00 7.23
C MET A 63 -9.30 -3.82 6.31
N ASN A 64 -8.71 -4.52 5.36
CA ASN A 64 -9.47 -5.29 4.39
C ASN A 64 -8.61 -6.47 3.92
N ARG A 65 -8.87 -7.64 4.50
CA ARG A 65 -8.12 -8.85 4.16
C ARG A 65 -8.69 -9.47 2.91
N ILE A 66 -8.13 -9.08 1.78
CA ILE A 66 -8.50 -9.61 0.49
C ILE A 66 -7.27 -10.18 -0.21
N GLN A 67 -7.50 -11.06 -1.16
CA GLN A 67 -6.45 -11.54 -2.04
C GLN A 67 -6.42 -10.64 -3.28
N VAL A 68 -5.32 -9.92 -3.46
CA VAL A 68 -5.15 -9.06 -4.62
C VAL A 68 -4.70 -9.90 -5.80
N LYS A 69 -5.30 -9.67 -6.96
CA LYS A 69 -4.86 -10.20 -8.24
C LYS A 69 -4.70 -9.04 -9.20
N LEU A 70 -3.45 -8.73 -9.51
CA LEU A 70 -3.12 -7.63 -10.41
C LEU A 70 -3.31 -8.05 -11.86
N ARG A 71 -3.98 -7.18 -12.61
CA ARG A 71 -4.12 -7.32 -14.06
C ARG A 71 -3.25 -6.30 -14.75
N GLU A 72 -3.12 -6.42 -16.05
CA GLU A 72 -2.34 -5.48 -16.84
C GLU A 72 -2.79 -4.04 -16.58
N ASN A 73 -1.84 -3.17 -16.31
CA ASN A 73 -2.01 -1.76 -15.93
C ASN A 73 -2.58 -1.49 -14.53
N ASP A 74 -2.90 -2.50 -13.74
CA ASP A 74 -3.26 -2.29 -12.34
C ASP A 74 -2.05 -1.80 -11.55
N GLU A 75 -2.32 -0.96 -10.57
CA GLU A 75 -1.29 -0.41 -9.69
C GLU A 75 -1.58 -0.78 -8.24
N ILE A 76 -0.52 -1.03 -7.49
CA ILE A 76 -0.62 -1.24 -6.05
C ILE A 76 0.42 -0.39 -5.34
N ILE A 77 -0.04 0.38 -4.36
CA ILE A 77 0.83 1.16 -3.49
C ILE A 77 1.18 0.29 -2.30
N ILE A 78 2.46 0.12 -2.04
CA ILE A 78 2.95 -0.67 -0.92
C ILE A 78 3.47 0.25 0.16
N PHE A 79 2.90 0.13 1.35
CA PHE A 79 3.38 0.79 2.56
C PHE A 79 4.34 -0.14 3.28
N GLN A 80 5.63 0.17 3.17
CA GLN A 80 6.69 -0.63 3.76
C GLN A 80 7.14 -0.01 5.08
N LEU A 81 6.71 -0.60 6.19
CA LEU A 81 7.21 -0.20 7.51
C LEU A 81 8.61 -0.77 7.73
N LEU A 82 9.50 0.07 8.18
CA LEU A 82 10.85 -0.32 8.58
C LEU A 82 10.96 -0.52 10.09
N THR A 83 9.91 -0.17 10.83
CA THR A 83 9.80 -0.34 12.27
C THR A 83 8.58 -1.21 12.57
N ARG A 84 8.71 -2.12 13.53
CA ARG A 84 7.61 -2.97 13.94
C ARG A 84 6.60 -2.18 14.76
N LEU A 85 5.31 -2.34 14.45
CA LEU A 85 4.22 -1.77 15.24
C LEU A 85 3.74 -2.73 16.30
N GLU A 86 3.43 -2.19 17.49
CA GLU A 86 2.74 -2.94 18.52
C GLU A 86 1.23 -2.94 18.20
N GLU A 87 0.61 -4.10 18.30
CA GLU A 87 -0.83 -4.22 18.08
C GLU A 87 -1.62 -3.45 19.13
N GLY A 88 -2.68 -2.80 18.69
CA GLY A 88 -3.58 -2.08 19.57
C GLY A 88 -3.06 -0.75 20.08
N LYS A 89 -1.86 -0.35 19.70
CA LYS A 89 -1.29 0.91 20.12
C LYS A 89 -1.64 2.02 19.12
N VAL A 90 -2.24 3.10 19.64
CA VAL A 90 -2.44 4.34 18.87
C VAL A 90 -1.20 5.21 19.05
N LEU A 91 -0.59 5.61 17.94
CA LEU A 91 0.62 6.41 17.97
C LEU A 91 0.29 7.88 18.18
N SER A 92 1.09 8.56 19.01
CA SER A 92 1.06 10.01 19.15
C SER A 92 1.68 10.66 17.91
N GLU A 93 1.49 11.98 17.76
CA GLU A 93 2.13 12.73 16.67
C GLU A 93 3.64 12.59 16.68
N ASP A 94 4.26 12.63 17.87
CA ASP A 94 5.70 12.49 17.99
C ASP A 94 6.17 11.09 17.57
N GLU A 95 5.43 10.06 17.96
CA GLU A 95 5.73 8.69 17.55
C GLU A 95 5.57 8.51 16.04
N LEU A 96 4.56 9.13 15.42
CA LEU A 96 4.38 9.09 13.97
C LEU A 96 5.56 9.73 13.24
N LYS A 97 6.09 10.84 13.76
CA LYS A 97 7.23 11.52 13.16
C LYS A 97 8.51 10.69 13.21
N GLN A 98 8.59 9.76 14.16
CA GLN A 98 9.75 8.88 14.34
C GLN A 98 9.64 7.58 13.55
N LEU A 99 8.46 7.29 12.98
CA LEU A 99 8.29 6.09 12.17
C LEU A 99 9.13 6.16 10.91
N GLN A 100 9.81 5.05 10.64
CA GLN A 100 10.54 4.88 9.39
C GLN A 100 9.71 4.02 8.46
N TYR A 101 9.40 4.53 7.30
CA TYR A 101 8.63 3.82 6.30
C TYR A 101 9.00 4.30 4.90
N LYS A 102 8.61 3.50 3.92
CA LYS A 102 8.72 3.85 2.51
C LYS A 102 7.43 3.48 1.81
N PHE A 103 7.15 4.19 0.74
CA PHE A 103 6.09 3.81 -0.18
C PHE A 103 6.67 3.39 -1.51
N TYR A 104 6.10 2.35 -2.08
CA TYR A 104 6.45 1.91 -3.43
C TYR A 104 5.19 1.83 -4.26
N LEU A 105 5.34 2.17 -5.55
CA LEU A 105 4.31 1.89 -6.55
C LEU A 105 4.77 0.68 -7.34
N VAL A 106 3.91 -0.32 -7.41
CA VAL A 106 4.13 -1.51 -8.24
C VAL A 106 3.04 -1.51 -9.30
N LYS A 107 3.45 -1.56 -10.56
CA LYS A 107 2.53 -1.59 -11.69
C LYS A 107 2.79 -2.83 -12.53
N MET A 108 1.72 -3.56 -12.84
CA MET A 108 1.84 -4.64 -13.80
C MET A 108 1.80 -4.06 -15.20
N ILE A 109 2.96 -4.10 -15.88
CA ILE A 109 3.10 -3.53 -17.22
C ILE A 109 2.52 -4.49 -18.25
N ARG A 110 2.86 -5.78 -18.12
CA ARG A 110 2.47 -6.78 -19.10
C ARG A 110 2.47 -8.16 -18.47
N ARG A 111 1.49 -8.98 -18.83
CA ARG A 111 1.47 -10.41 -18.53
C ARG A 111 1.94 -11.21 -19.74
N ALA A 112 2.42 -12.41 -19.47
CA ALA A 112 2.87 -13.30 -20.52
C ALA A 112 1.72 -13.80 -21.38
#